data_74e21d92deaee5ab52ad355e949dead6
#
_entry.id   74e21d92deaee5ab52ad355e949dead6
#
_cell.length_a   1.000
_cell.length_b   1.000
_cell.length_c   1.000
_cell.angle_alpha   90.00
_cell.angle_beta   90.00
_cell.angle_gamma   90.00
#
_symmetry.space_group_name_H-M   'P 1'
#
loop_
_entity.id
_entity.type
_entity.pdbx_description
1 polymer ?
#
loop_
_entity_poly.entity_id
_entity_poly.type
_entity_poly.pdbx_seq_one_letter_code
_entity_poly.pdbx_strand_id
1 'polypeptide(L)'
;MKAEDIKKITVIGAGDMGHGIAEVALLAGYRVAMQDIEQRFVERGLGRIKESLDKLVEKQKVTDENRKAMLGNIETFLDIGEAVKDADFAIEAVPEIMDLKKKVFEQLDAAAPKHAILASNTSNMSVTEIALTTKRPDQVVGMHFFNPAVMMKLVEVIKGEKTSEETMQTTYDLALKMNKVPVRVEKDSIGFVYNRVNAPTQIYLSLLVERGMVTPEEIDARMRKIGMPMGPYELMDYVGLDVAYYGGQYFAERISRDYEPSDWLKKKIDAGELGKKTGKGIFDWSKGRPEIDLSKSKEDFDPAVLIAIQANEATKLLEEGVVTSAEEIDKAMASGGGSGIGTFQMARGIGFEKLAGICEDLAREFGVKVFEPTETLRKGNI
;
A
#
# COMPACT_ATOMS: atom_id res chain seq x y z
N MET A 1 -23.53 10.45 6.88
CA MET A 1 -22.82 10.59 8.19
C MET A 1 -21.56 11.44 7.96
N LYS A 2 -21.21 12.35 8.84
CA LYS A 2 -19.99 13.16 8.73
C LYS A 2 -18.89 12.56 9.61
N ALA A 3 -17.64 12.88 9.31
CA ALA A 3 -16.50 12.40 10.12
C ALA A 3 -16.51 12.89 11.59
N GLU A 4 -17.23 14.01 11.88
CA GLU A 4 -17.45 14.49 13.26
C GLU A 4 -18.38 13.58 14.06
N ASP A 5 -19.25 12.84 13.41
CA ASP A 5 -20.25 11.97 14.05
C ASP A 5 -19.63 10.64 14.49
N ILE A 6 -18.50 10.25 13.88
CA ILE A 6 -17.79 9.00 14.19
C ILE A 6 -17.20 9.08 15.61
N LYS A 7 -17.55 8.12 16.46
CA LYS A 7 -17.08 8.00 17.85
C LYS A 7 -16.39 6.66 18.11
N LYS A 8 -16.84 5.61 17.44
CA LYS A 8 -16.32 4.25 17.59
C LYS A 8 -15.92 3.66 16.25
N ILE A 9 -14.66 3.19 16.20
CA ILE A 9 -14.09 2.50 15.04
C ILE A 9 -13.86 1.04 15.41
N THR A 10 -14.36 0.13 14.59
CA THR A 10 -14.09 -1.30 14.73
C THR A 10 -13.05 -1.72 13.70
N VAL A 11 -12.03 -2.46 14.13
CA VAL A 11 -11.00 -3.03 13.25
C VAL A 11 -11.12 -4.55 13.29
N ILE A 12 -11.34 -5.16 12.13
CA ILE A 12 -11.46 -6.60 11.95
C ILE A 12 -10.13 -7.16 11.46
N GLY A 13 -9.53 -8.01 12.28
CA GLY A 13 -8.14 -8.47 12.15
C GLY A 13 -7.20 -7.72 13.10
N ALA A 14 -6.42 -8.45 13.91
CA ALA A 14 -5.43 -7.92 14.85
C ALA A 14 -3.99 -8.19 14.39
N GLY A 15 -3.81 -8.50 13.11
CA GLY A 15 -2.51 -8.77 12.48
C GLY A 15 -1.64 -7.53 12.32
N ASP A 16 -0.67 -7.60 11.39
CA ASP A 16 0.33 -6.54 11.18
C ASP A 16 -0.29 -5.19 10.77
N MET A 17 -1.35 -5.18 9.97
CA MET A 17 -2.06 -3.96 9.64
C MET A 17 -3.11 -3.58 10.70
N GLY A 18 -3.91 -4.55 11.16
CA GLY A 18 -5.06 -4.26 12.02
C GLY A 18 -4.68 -3.63 13.35
N HIS A 19 -3.65 -4.14 14.07
CA HIS A 19 -3.20 -3.49 15.30
C HIS A 19 -2.70 -2.06 15.06
N GLY A 20 -1.97 -1.83 13.95
CA GLY A 20 -1.47 -0.51 13.60
C GLY A 20 -2.59 0.48 13.24
N ILE A 21 -3.64 0.01 12.54
CA ILE A 21 -4.84 0.83 12.23
C ILE A 21 -5.60 1.16 13.52
N ALA A 22 -5.76 0.17 14.41
CA ALA A 22 -6.38 0.37 15.72
C ALA A 22 -5.60 1.42 16.56
N GLU A 23 -4.26 1.35 16.57
CA GLU A 23 -3.42 2.33 17.23
C GLU A 23 -3.57 3.73 16.63
N VAL A 24 -3.63 3.85 15.31
CA VAL A 24 -3.86 5.14 14.62
C VAL A 24 -5.20 5.73 15.03
N ALA A 25 -6.25 4.92 15.14
CA ALA A 25 -7.56 5.36 15.60
C ALA A 25 -7.54 5.82 17.07
N LEU A 26 -6.83 5.09 17.95
CA LEU A 26 -6.64 5.49 19.36
C LEU A 26 -5.88 6.82 19.48
N LEU A 27 -4.81 6.99 18.71
CA LEU A 27 -4.02 8.24 18.69
C LEU A 27 -4.86 9.44 18.21
N ALA A 28 -5.86 9.19 17.37
CA ALA A 28 -6.82 10.19 16.91
C ALA A 28 -7.99 10.44 17.91
N GLY A 29 -8.02 9.71 19.03
CA GLY A 29 -9.00 9.91 20.11
C GLY A 29 -10.29 9.11 19.98
N TYR A 30 -10.38 8.14 19.08
CA TYR A 30 -11.55 7.28 18.90
C TYR A 30 -11.61 6.16 19.93
N ARG A 31 -12.83 5.71 20.26
CA ARG A 31 -13.01 4.40 20.90
C ARG A 31 -12.81 3.33 19.83
N VAL A 32 -12.11 2.24 20.19
CA VAL A 32 -11.73 1.20 19.25
C VAL A 32 -12.22 -0.15 19.73
N ALA A 33 -12.87 -0.92 18.87
CA ALA A 33 -13.08 -2.34 19.02
C ALA A 33 -12.12 -3.06 18.06
N MET A 34 -11.25 -3.92 18.58
CA MET A 34 -10.34 -4.74 17.76
C MET A 34 -10.75 -6.21 17.86
N GLN A 35 -10.95 -6.86 16.71
CA GLN A 35 -11.42 -8.24 16.65
C GLN A 35 -10.44 -9.11 15.88
N ASP A 36 -10.28 -10.37 16.31
CA ASP A 36 -9.68 -11.45 15.53
C ASP A 36 -10.31 -12.80 15.93
N ILE A 37 -10.07 -13.84 15.12
CA ILE A 37 -10.70 -15.16 15.31
C ILE A 37 -10.19 -15.94 16.53
N GLU A 38 -8.98 -15.62 17.01
CA GLU A 38 -8.36 -16.32 18.12
C GLU A 38 -7.81 -15.33 19.16
N GLN A 39 -7.95 -15.69 20.44
CA GLN A 39 -7.48 -14.90 21.58
C GLN A 39 -6.00 -14.52 21.47
N ARG A 40 -5.14 -15.46 21.04
CA ARG A 40 -3.70 -15.20 20.87
C ARG A 40 -3.38 -14.11 19.85
N PHE A 41 -4.20 -13.94 18.80
CA PHE A 41 -3.99 -12.88 17.80
C PHE A 41 -4.37 -11.53 18.36
N VAL A 42 -5.51 -11.47 19.05
CA VAL A 42 -5.97 -10.26 19.75
C VAL A 42 -4.97 -9.80 20.82
N GLU A 43 -4.51 -10.72 21.66
CA GLU A 43 -3.51 -10.42 22.70
C GLU A 43 -2.19 -9.93 22.11
N ARG A 44 -1.71 -10.57 21.04
CA ARG A 44 -0.51 -10.14 20.33
C ARG A 44 -0.67 -8.74 19.73
N GLY A 45 -1.81 -8.46 19.07
CA GLY A 45 -2.11 -7.14 18.54
C GLY A 45 -2.15 -6.06 19.61
N LEU A 46 -2.86 -6.32 20.72
CA LEU A 46 -2.91 -5.41 21.86
C LEU A 46 -1.53 -5.21 22.51
N GLY A 47 -0.72 -6.27 22.61
CA GLY A 47 0.66 -6.21 23.11
C GLY A 47 1.51 -5.26 22.26
N ARG A 48 1.43 -5.37 20.93
CA ARG A 48 2.15 -4.48 20.00
C ARG A 48 1.71 -3.01 20.14
N ILE A 49 0.42 -2.75 20.30
CA ILE A 49 -0.08 -1.39 20.56
C ILE A 49 0.50 -0.84 21.87
N LYS A 50 0.51 -1.64 22.95
CA LYS A 50 1.11 -1.23 24.24
C LYS A 50 2.58 -0.88 24.08
N GLU A 51 3.37 -1.77 23.46
CA GLU A 51 4.80 -1.54 23.22
C GLU A 51 5.07 -0.28 22.36
N SER A 52 4.23 -0.03 21.36
CA SER A 52 4.34 1.16 20.52
C SER A 52 4.04 2.43 21.31
N LEU A 53 2.96 2.45 22.10
CA LEU A 53 2.60 3.57 22.96
C LEU A 53 3.65 3.82 24.04
N ASP A 54 4.26 2.77 24.62
CA ASP A 54 5.38 2.89 25.58
C ASP A 54 6.57 3.63 24.96
N LYS A 55 6.95 3.26 23.72
CA LYS A 55 8.00 3.96 22.98
C LYS A 55 7.65 5.41 22.64
N LEU A 56 6.37 5.74 22.45
CA LEU A 56 5.94 7.12 22.24
C LEU A 56 6.04 7.93 23.53
N VAL A 57 5.77 7.32 24.69
CA VAL A 57 5.97 7.95 26.01
C VAL A 57 7.47 8.18 26.26
N GLU A 58 8.31 7.18 26.07
CA GLU A 58 9.78 7.31 26.19
C GLU A 58 10.35 8.46 25.33
N LYS A 59 9.80 8.63 24.12
CA LYS A 59 10.15 9.72 23.19
C LYS A 59 9.43 11.05 23.48
N GLN A 60 8.68 11.15 24.58
CA GLN A 60 7.90 12.33 24.98
C GLN A 60 6.90 12.83 23.91
N LYS A 61 6.43 11.94 23.04
CA LYS A 61 5.41 12.25 22.04
C LYS A 61 3.98 12.09 22.56
N VAL A 62 3.82 11.28 23.61
CA VAL A 62 2.56 11.02 24.31
C VAL A 62 2.85 11.04 25.80
N THR A 63 1.95 11.58 26.63
CA THR A 63 2.06 11.51 28.09
C THR A 63 1.61 10.14 28.61
N ASP A 64 2.09 9.71 29.78
CA ASP A 64 1.63 8.45 30.40
C ASP A 64 0.12 8.48 30.71
N GLU A 65 -0.42 9.64 31.04
CA GLU A 65 -1.86 9.85 31.22
C GLU A 65 -2.64 9.58 29.93
N ASN A 66 -2.21 10.17 28.82
CA ASN A 66 -2.83 9.95 27.50
C ASN A 66 -2.70 8.48 27.06
N ARG A 67 -1.54 7.85 27.30
CA ARG A 67 -1.36 6.42 27.06
C ARG A 67 -2.38 5.56 27.80
N LYS A 68 -2.58 5.83 29.12
CA LYS A 68 -3.57 5.12 29.92
C LYS A 68 -5.00 5.34 29.41
N ALA A 69 -5.33 6.56 29.03
CA ALA A 69 -6.63 6.89 28.45
C ALA A 69 -6.86 6.15 27.11
N MET A 70 -5.85 6.10 26.23
CA MET A 70 -5.91 5.35 24.96
C MET A 70 -6.13 3.85 25.21
N LEU A 71 -5.39 3.25 26.13
CA LEU A 71 -5.56 1.84 26.48
C LEU A 71 -6.90 1.54 27.18
N GLY A 72 -7.53 2.53 27.81
CA GLY A 72 -8.90 2.45 28.31
C GLY A 72 -9.98 2.58 27.24
N ASN A 73 -9.61 3.05 26.04
CA ASN A 73 -10.51 3.25 24.90
C ASN A 73 -10.48 2.11 23.89
N ILE A 74 -9.75 1.02 24.14
CA ILE A 74 -9.73 -0.16 23.27
C ILE A 74 -10.38 -1.35 23.97
N GLU A 75 -11.32 -1.97 23.27
CA GLU A 75 -11.93 -3.25 23.65
C GLU A 75 -11.56 -4.32 22.61
N THR A 76 -11.50 -5.56 23.04
CA THR A 76 -11.12 -6.68 22.17
C THR A 76 -12.21 -7.75 22.12
N PHE A 77 -12.39 -8.35 20.94
CA PHE A 77 -13.48 -9.28 20.65
C PHE A 77 -12.99 -10.48 19.84
N LEU A 78 -13.69 -11.62 19.96
CA LEU A 78 -13.49 -12.80 19.13
C LEU A 78 -14.61 -12.94 18.07
N ASP A 79 -15.77 -12.37 18.37
CA ASP A 79 -16.94 -12.38 17.48
C ASP A 79 -17.07 -11.04 16.75
N ILE A 80 -17.28 -11.10 15.41
CA ILE A 80 -17.43 -9.91 14.56
C ILE A 80 -18.70 -9.13 14.94
N GLY A 81 -19.81 -9.84 15.17
CA GLY A 81 -21.09 -9.21 15.47
C GLY A 81 -21.03 -8.40 16.76
N GLU A 82 -20.42 -8.96 17.80
CA GLU A 82 -20.22 -8.25 19.08
C GLU A 82 -19.28 -7.03 18.94
N ALA A 83 -18.25 -7.16 18.09
CA ALA A 83 -17.30 -6.07 17.87
C ALA A 83 -17.91 -4.88 17.15
N VAL A 84 -18.85 -5.14 16.22
CA VAL A 84 -19.34 -4.11 15.27
C VAL A 84 -20.71 -3.56 15.63
N LYS A 85 -21.42 -4.13 16.62
CA LYS A 85 -22.82 -3.81 16.94
C LYS A 85 -23.15 -2.35 17.24
N ASP A 86 -22.15 -1.57 17.65
CA ASP A 86 -22.24 -0.15 17.97
C ASP A 86 -21.15 0.69 17.27
N ALA A 87 -20.59 0.16 16.17
CA ALA A 87 -19.60 0.84 15.37
C ALA A 87 -20.23 1.94 14.50
N ASP A 88 -19.56 3.07 14.38
CA ASP A 88 -19.86 4.08 13.37
C ASP A 88 -19.09 3.82 12.06
N PHE A 89 -17.90 3.21 12.19
CA PHE A 89 -17.00 2.90 11.08
C PHE A 89 -16.28 1.57 11.34
N ALA A 90 -16.29 0.67 10.38
CA ALA A 90 -15.59 -0.61 10.47
C ALA A 90 -14.50 -0.70 9.41
N ILE A 91 -13.28 -1.11 9.79
CA ILE A 91 -12.14 -1.29 8.88
C ILE A 91 -11.73 -2.76 8.90
N GLU A 92 -11.86 -3.44 7.78
CA GLU A 92 -11.42 -4.81 7.60
C GLU A 92 -9.92 -4.83 7.23
N ALA A 93 -9.14 -5.64 7.96
CA ALA A 93 -7.70 -5.86 7.76
C ALA A 93 -7.33 -7.35 7.91
N VAL A 94 -8.19 -8.25 7.41
CA VAL A 94 -7.94 -9.70 7.37
C VAL A 94 -7.01 -10.07 6.20
N PRO A 95 -6.49 -11.32 6.12
CA PRO A 95 -5.63 -11.75 5.02
C PRO A 95 -6.19 -11.44 3.63
N GLU A 96 -5.31 -11.17 2.67
CA GLU A 96 -5.64 -10.74 1.30
C GLU A 96 -6.17 -11.92 0.47
N ILE A 97 -7.37 -12.38 0.82
CA ILE A 97 -8.10 -13.50 0.20
C ILE A 97 -9.54 -13.03 -0.07
N MET A 98 -9.93 -12.90 -1.34
CA MET A 98 -11.21 -12.32 -1.74
C MET A 98 -12.41 -13.00 -1.07
N ASP A 99 -12.48 -14.33 -1.07
CA ASP A 99 -13.59 -15.07 -0.47
C ASP A 99 -13.69 -14.87 1.06
N LEU A 100 -12.55 -14.67 1.72
CA LEU A 100 -12.52 -14.35 3.14
C LEU A 100 -13.07 -12.94 3.38
N LYS A 101 -12.61 -11.95 2.61
CA LYS A 101 -13.10 -10.58 2.71
C LYS A 101 -14.60 -10.48 2.43
N LYS A 102 -15.09 -11.17 1.41
CA LYS A 102 -16.53 -11.25 1.11
C LYS A 102 -17.34 -11.77 2.30
N LYS A 103 -16.92 -12.89 2.91
CA LYS A 103 -17.57 -13.45 4.11
C LYS A 103 -17.55 -12.50 5.30
N VAL A 104 -16.46 -11.79 5.50
CA VAL A 104 -16.36 -10.77 6.57
C VAL A 104 -17.34 -9.64 6.31
N PHE A 105 -17.43 -9.14 5.07
CA PHE A 105 -18.35 -8.07 4.72
C PHE A 105 -19.83 -8.47 4.82
N GLU A 106 -20.19 -9.72 4.52
CA GLU A 106 -21.52 -10.26 4.77
C GLU A 106 -21.87 -10.22 6.27
N GLN A 107 -20.93 -10.58 7.16
CA GLN A 107 -21.11 -10.51 8.60
C GLN A 107 -21.20 -9.07 9.11
N LEU A 108 -20.34 -8.18 8.60
CA LEU A 108 -20.39 -6.76 8.91
C LEU A 108 -21.72 -6.13 8.51
N ASP A 109 -22.19 -6.42 7.30
CA ASP A 109 -23.48 -5.91 6.79
C ASP A 109 -24.66 -6.37 7.65
N ALA A 110 -24.62 -7.62 8.15
CA ALA A 110 -25.67 -8.20 8.98
C ALA A 110 -25.71 -7.60 10.40
N ALA A 111 -24.54 -7.27 10.99
CA ALA A 111 -24.43 -6.94 12.41
C ALA A 111 -24.18 -5.45 12.68
N ALA A 112 -23.56 -4.71 11.76
CA ALA A 112 -23.25 -3.29 11.94
C ALA A 112 -24.52 -2.41 11.91
N PRO A 113 -24.55 -1.31 12.68
CA PRO A 113 -25.60 -0.31 12.57
C PRO A 113 -25.81 0.15 11.13
N LYS A 114 -27.05 0.52 10.77
CA LYS A 114 -27.37 0.91 9.39
C LYS A 114 -26.63 2.14 8.88
N HIS A 115 -26.19 3.01 9.79
CA HIS A 115 -25.41 4.21 9.44
C HIS A 115 -23.92 3.93 9.25
N ALA A 116 -23.43 2.77 9.70
CA ALA A 116 -22.01 2.47 9.72
C ALA A 116 -21.43 2.34 8.30
N ILE A 117 -20.28 2.99 8.06
CA ILE A 117 -19.48 2.80 6.86
C ILE A 117 -18.58 1.57 7.05
N LEU A 118 -18.46 0.76 5.99
CA LEU A 118 -17.65 -0.45 5.97
C LEU A 118 -16.47 -0.25 5.02
N ALA A 119 -15.25 -0.29 5.54
CA ALA A 119 -14.04 -0.06 4.77
C ALA A 119 -13.17 -1.32 4.69
N SER A 120 -12.57 -1.58 3.53
CA SER A 120 -11.54 -2.61 3.37
C SER A 120 -10.16 -1.99 3.27
N ASN A 121 -9.20 -2.56 4.01
CA ASN A 121 -7.78 -2.21 3.90
C ASN A 121 -7.06 -3.05 2.83
N THR A 122 -7.77 -3.62 1.88
CA THR A 122 -7.14 -4.35 0.77
C THR A 122 -6.12 -3.49 0.04
N SER A 123 -5.04 -4.14 -0.43
CA SER A 123 -3.97 -3.46 -1.17
C SER A 123 -4.16 -3.50 -2.69
N ASN A 124 -4.89 -4.52 -3.19
CA ASN A 124 -4.97 -4.76 -4.63
C ASN A 124 -6.35 -5.29 -5.08
N MET A 125 -7.16 -5.82 -4.15
CA MET A 125 -8.43 -6.46 -4.51
C MET A 125 -9.53 -5.44 -4.79
N SER A 126 -10.46 -5.82 -5.67
CA SER A 126 -11.59 -4.96 -6.05
C SER A 126 -12.50 -4.66 -4.85
N VAL A 127 -12.59 -3.39 -4.52
CA VAL A 127 -13.54 -2.85 -3.53
C VAL A 127 -14.98 -3.05 -4.02
N THR A 128 -15.21 -2.96 -5.32
CA THR A 128 -16.51 -3.21 -5.96
C THR A 128 -16.98 -4.63 -5.72
N GLU A 129 -16.13 -5.64 -5.93
CA GLU A 129 -16.50 -7.04 -5.67
C GLU A 129 -16.85 -7.30 -4.20
N ILE A 130 -16.12 -6.68 -3.28
CA ILE A 130 -16.40 -6.77 -1.85
C ILE A 130 -17.73 -6.09 -1.54
N ALA A 131 -17.97 -4.89 -2.05
CA ALA A 131 -19.17 -4.10 -1.79
C ALA A 131 -20.45 -4.82 -2.25
N LEU A 132 -20.40 -5.51 -3.38
CA LEU A 132 -21.55 -6.21 -3.97
C LEU A 132 -22.04 -7.41 -3.13
N THR A 133 -21.29 -7.87 -2.13
CA THR A 133 -21.76 -8.89 -1.18
C THR A 133 -22.65 -8.32 -0.07
N THR A 134 -22.72 -7.00 0.07
CA THR A 134 -23.51 -6.30 1.09
C THR A 134 -24.82 -5.76 0.52
N LYS A 135 -25.76 -5.41 1.41
CA LYS A 135 -27.02 -4.74 1.07
C LYS A 135 -26.88 -3.20 1.06
N ARG A 136 -25.67 -2.68 1.38
CA ARG A 136 -25.33 -1.25 1.44
C ARG A 136 -24.05 -0.93 0.67
N PRO A 137 -23.94 -1.32 -0.63
CA PRO A 137 -22.70 -1.12 -1.39
C PRO A 137 -22.31 0.37 -1.54
N ASP A 138 -23.23 1.28 -1.34
CA ASP A 138 -23.03 2.72 -1.30
C ASP A 138 -22.29 3.21 -0.03
N GLN A 139 -22.31 2.41 1.04
CA GLN A 139 -21.60 2.63 2.30
C GLN A 139 -20.32 1.76 2.42
N VAL A 140 -19.91 1.12 1.33
CA VAL A 140 -18.65 0.36 1.29
C VAL A 140 -17.58 1.16 0.54
N VAL A 141 -16.34 1.18 1.07
CA VAL A 141 -15.22 1.97 0.54
C VAL A 141 -13.90 1.23 0.76
N GLY A 142 -12.91 1.48 -0.08
CA GLY A 142 -11.54 1.11 0.23
C GLY A 142 -10.88 2.17 1.12
N MET A 143 -10.14 1.73 2.15
CA MET A 143 -9.33 2.60 3.00
C MET A 143 -7.97 1.94 3.23
N HIS A 144 -7.08 2.09 2.24
CA HIS A 144 -5.81 1.38 2.18
C HIS A 144 -4.73 2.12 2.94
N PHE A 145 -4.31 1.56 4.07
CA PHE A 145 -3.18 2.03 4.87
C PHE A 145 -1.88 1.34 4.43
N PHE A 146 -0.76 2.03 4.58
CA PHE A 146 0.57 1.52 4.27
C PHE A 146 1.30 1.02 5.51
N ASN A 147 2.05 -0.05 5.37
CA ASN A 147 2.78 -0.69 6.47
C ASN A 147 4.13 0.00 6.76
N PRO A 148 4.45 0.33 8.03
CA PRO A 148 3.61 0.25 9.24
C PRO A 148 2.58 1.40 9.31
N ALA A 149 1.31 1.05 9.63
CA ALA A 149 0.20 2.02 9.60
C ALA A 149 0.44 3.25 10.49
N VAL A 150 1.12 3.09 11.63
CA VAL A 150 1.42 4.20 12.54
C VAL A 150 2.44 5.19 11.94
N MET A 151 3.38 4.70 11.15
CA MET A 151 4.47 5.52 10.61
C MET A 151 4.13 6.14 9.26
N MET A 152 3.53 5.36 8.38
CA MET A 152 3.24 5.76 7.00
C MET A 152 2.09 6.75 6.97
N LYS A 153 2.26 7.81 6.17
CA LYS A 153 1.29 8.91 6.11
C LYS A 153 0.17 8.67 5.11
N LEU A 154 0.46 8.00 4.01
CA LEU A 154 -0.52 7.78 2.95
C LEU A 154 -1.68 6.90 3.41
N VAL A 155 -2.88 7.31 3.02
CA VAL A 155 -4.09 6.47 2.98
C VAL A 155 -4.77 6.70 1.64
N GLU A 156 -4.94 5.65 0.86
CA GLU A 156 -5.76 5.72 -0.35
C GLU A 156 -7.22 5.46 0.03
N VAL A 157 -8.12 6.33 -0.44
CA VAL A 157 -9.57 6.22 -0.27
C VAL A 157 -10.17 5.83 -1.62
N ILE A 158 -10.62 4.58 -1.74
CA ILE A 158 -10.95 3.97 -3.03
C ILE A 158 -12.45 3.88 -3.20
N LYS A 159 -12.93 4.45 -4.29
CA LYS A 159 -14.34 4.42 -4.70
C LYS A 159 -14.65 3.14 -5.45
N GLY A 160 -15.43 2.24 -4.83
CA GLY A 160 -16.08 1.16 -5.54
C GLY A 160 -17.19 1.69 -6.46
N GLU A 161 -17.66 0.86 -7.39
CA GLU A 161 -18.66 1.28 -8.41
C GLU A 161 -19.92 1.93 -7.82
N LYS A 162 -20.36 1.46 -6.65
CA LYS A 162 -21.57 1.93 -5.97
C LYS A 162 -21.29 2.86 -4.78
N THR A 163 -20.04 3.03 -4.39
CA THR A 163 -19.67 3.87 -3.24
C THR A 163 -20.21 5.30 -3.42
N SER A 164 -20.97 5.79 -2.46
CA SER A 164 -21.53 7.14 -2.51
C SER A 164 -20.45 8.21 -2.29
N GLU A 165 -20.69 9.40 -2.81
CA GLU A 165 -19.79 10.54 -2.59
C GLU A 165 -19.73 10.93 -1.10
N GLU A 166 -20.83 10.78 -0.38
CA GLU A 166 -20.87 10.99 1.07
C GLU A 166 -19.93 10.02 1.80
N THR A 167 -19.95 8.73 1.43
CA THR A 167 -19.04 7.72 2.00
C THR A 167 -17.59 8.04 1.69
N MET A 168 -17.27 8.41 0.44
CA MET A 168 -15.94 8.85 0.03
C MET A 168 -15.45 10.04 0.85
N GLN A 169 -16.26 11.09 0.95
CA GLN A 169 -15.88 12.30 1.67
C GLN A 169 -15.72 12.05 3.17
N THR A 170 -16.65 11.29 3.78
CA THR A 170 -16.54 10.94 5.21
C THR A 170 -15.27 10.15 5.51
N THR A 171 -14.91 9.20 4.65
CA THR A 171 -13.68 8.40 4.79
C THR A 171 -12.42 9.24 4.60
N TYR A 172 -12.44 10.15 3.62
CA TYR A 172 -11.35 11.11 3.39
C TYR A 172 -11.11 12.00 4.62
N ASP A 173 -12.18 12.58 5.16
CA ASP A 173 -12.11 13.44 6.33
C ASP A 173 -11.70 12.68 7.59
N LEU A 174 -12.14 11.41 7.73
CA LEU A 174 -11.69 10.52 8.79
C LEU A 174 -10.18 10.28 8.72
N ALA A 175 -9.63 10.02 7.54
CA ALA A 175 -8.20 9.84 7.36
C ALA A 175 -7.40 11.11 7.72
N LEU A 176 -7.91 12.30 7.40
CA LEU A 176 -7.33 13.57 7.85
C LEU A 176 -7.32 13.69 9.37
N LYS A 177 -8.43 13.35 10.04
CA LYS A 177 -8.51 13.34 11.52
C LYS A 177 -7.56 12.34 12.17
N MET A 178 -7.27 11.24 11.46
CA MET A 178 -6.24 10.26 11.85
C MET A 178 -4.80 10.73 11.56
N ASN A 179 -4.60 12.01 11.22
CA ASN A 179 -3.29 12.60 10.87
C ASN A 179 -2.60 11.87 9.70
N LYS A 180 -3.41 11.41 8.72
CA LYS A 180 -2.97 10.82 7.47
C LYS A 180 -3.05 11.82 6.33
N VAL A 181 -2.42 11.47 5.22
CA VAL A 181 -2.49 12.16 3.94
C VAL A 181 -3.38 11.32 3.02
N PRO A 182 -4.70 11.61 2.97
CA PRO A 182 -5.59 10.85 2.11
C PRO A 182 -5.43 11.25 0.64
N VAL A 183 -5.53 10.25 -0.24
CA VAL A 183 -5.59 10.41 -1.69
C VAL A 183 -6.87 9.75 -2.18
N ARG A 184 -7.64 10.47 -2.99
CA ARG A 184 -8.87 9.94 -3.59
C ARG A 184 -8.54 9.10 -4.81
N VAL A 185 -9.08 7.88 -4.83
CA VAL A 185 -9.04 6.97 -5.98
C VAL A 185 -10.46 6.86 -6.51
N GLU A 186 -10.75 7.54 -7.62
CA GLU A 186 -12.12 7.75 -8.12
C GLU A 186 -12.67 6.53 -8.86
N LYS A 187 -11.80 5.56 -9.18
CA LYS A 187 -12.18 4.33 -9.87
C LYS A 187 -11.44 3.15 -9.25
N ASP A 188 -12.19 2.12 -8.90
CA ASP A 188 -11.66 0.85 -8.40
C ASP A 188 -10.77 0.20 -9.47
N SER A 189 -9.47 0.42 -9.35
CA SER A 189 -8.44 -0.06 -10.27
C SER A 189 -7.40 -0.88 -9.49
N ILE A 190 -6.92 -1.94 -10.11
CA ILE A 190 -5.95 -2.85 -9.50
C ILE A 190 -4.67 -2.11 -9.09
N GLY A 191 -4.29 -2.25 -7.81
CA GLY A 191 -3.11 -1.60 -7.25
C GLY A 191 -3.29 -0.11 -6.96
N PHE A 192 -4.50 0.42 -7.19
CA PHE A 192 -4.91 1.79 -6.90
C PHE A 192 -3.96 2.84 -7.53
N VAL A 193 -3.25 3.64 -6.74
CA VAL A 193 -2.29 4.63 -7.24
C VAL A 193 -0.86 4.18 -6.95
N TYR A 194 -0.49 4.05 -5.68
CA TYR A 194 0.90 3.82 -5.28
C TYR A 194 1.47 2.50 -5.82
N ASN A 195 0.75 1.41 -5.61
CA ASN A 195 1.18 0.09 -6.06
C ASN A 195 1.17 0.01 -7.59
N ARG A 196 0.16 0.59 -8.25
CA ARG A 196 0.04 0.60 -9.71
C ARG A 196 1.20 1.35 -10.36
N VAL A 197 1.56 2.54 -9.86
CA VAL A 197 2.69 3.34 -10.39
C VAL A 197 4.02 2.61 -10.24
N ASN A 198 4.20 1.87 -9.15
CA ASN A 198 5.45 1.14 -8.89
C ASN A 198 5.54 -0.23 -9.59
N ALA A 199 4.42 -0.86 -9.92
CA ALA A 199 4.41 -2.24 -10.44
C ALA A 199 5.29 -2.44 -11.70
N PRO A 200 5.30 -1.58 -12.72
CA PRO A 200 6.12 -1.79 -13.90
C PRO A 200 7.64 -1.70 -13.63
N THR A 201 8.05 -1.01 -12.56
CA THR A 201 9.49 -0.98 -12.19
C THR A 201 9.99 -2.35 -11.77
N GLN A 202 9.13 -3.18 -11.15
CA GLN A 202 9.48 -4.56 -10.77
C GLN A 202 9.70 -5.45 -12.00
N ILE A 203 8.91 -5.24 -13.07
CA ILE A 203 9.10 -5.93 -14.36
C ILE A 203 10.49 -5.61 -14.90
N TYR A 204 10.83 -4.32 -14.98
CA TYR A 204 12.11 -3.86 -15.50
C TYR A 204 13.29 -4.43 -14.70
N LEU A 205 13.25 -4.30 -13.39
CA LEU A 205 14.30 -4.80 -12.49
C LEU A 205 14.47 -6.32 -12.63
N SER A 206 13.37 -7.08 -12.70
CA SER A 206 13.43 -8.54 -12.90
C SER A 206 14.05 -8.90 -14.24
N LEU A 207 13.70 -8.20 -15.32
CA LEU A 207 14.25 -8.43 -16.65
C LEU A 207 15.76 -8.14 -16.72
N LEU A 208 16.24 -7.11 -16.03
CA LEU A 208 17.68 -6.81 -15.99
C LEU A 208 18.49 -7.97 -15.41
N VAL A 209 18.02 -8.56 -14.30
CA VAL A 209 18.70 -9.70 -13.64
C VAL A 209 18.55 -10.96 -14.49
N GLU A 210 17.37 -11.24 -15.02
CA GLU A 210 17.09 -12.43 -15.81
C GLU A 210 17.92 -12.49 -17.10
N ARG A 211 18.16 -11.32 -17.73
CA ARG A 211 19.03 -11.19 -18.91
C ARG A 211 20.53 -11.10 -18.57
N GLY A 212 20.89 -11.14 -17.28
CA GLY A 212 22.28 -11.03 -16.84
C GLY A 212 22.93 -9.68 -17.12
N MET A 213 22.12 -8.61 -17.28
CA MET A 213 22.62 -7.27 -17.59
C MET A 213 23.20 -6.58 -16.35
N VAL A 214 22.68 -6.95 -15.17
CA VAL A 214 23.11 -6.43 -13.87
C VAL A 214 22.99 -7.50 -12.79
N THR A 215 23.69 -7.29 -11.69
CA THR A 215 23.40 -7.96 -10.42
C THR A 215 22.54 -7.03 -9.53
N PRO A 216 21.70 -7.59 -8.63
CA PRO A 216 20.94 -6.79 -7.67
C PRO A 216 21.80 -5.82 -6.85
N GLU A 217 22.99 -6.28 -6.42
CA GLU A 217 23.89 -5.47 -5.61
C GLU A 217 24.45 -4.26 -6.37
N GLU A 218 24.72 -4.36 -7.67
CA GLU A 218 25.21 -3.25 -8.50
C GLU A 218 24.19 -2.10 -8.58
N ILE A 219 22.93 -2.43 -8.75
CA ILE A 219 21.85 -1.42 -8.80
C ILE A 219 21.61 -0.83 -7.41
N ASP A 220 21.54 -1.67 -6.38
CA ASP A 220 21.32 -1.19 -5.02
C ASP A 220 22.47 -0.32 -4.53
N ALA A 221 23.72 -0.68 -4.87
CA ALA A 221 24.89 0.17 -4.61
C ALA A 221 24.77 1.53 -5.32
N ARG A 222 24.34 1.53 -6.59
CA ARG A 222 24.13 2.76 -7.36
C ARG A 222 23.08 3.66 -6.72
N MET A 223 21.93 3.09 -6.36
CA MET A 223 20.82 3.84 -5.78
C MET A 223 21.18 4.40 -4.39
N ARG A 224 21.87 3.62 -3.56
CA ARG A 224 22.36 4.09 -2.25
C ARG A 224 23.41 5.21 -2.40
N LYS A 225 24.29 5.11 -3.40
CA LYS A 225 25.34 6.11 -3.66
C LYS A 225 24.77 7.48 -4.04
N ILE A 226 23.62 7.51 -4.68
CA ILE A 226 22.89 8.76 -4.98
C ILE A 226 21.96 9.23 -3.86
N GLY A 227 22.03 8.59 -2.68
CA GLY A 227 21.33 9.05 -1.48
C GLY A 227 20.02 8.32 -1.14
N MET A 228 19.66 7.27 -1.87
CA MET A 228 18.50 6.46 -1.49
C MET A 228 18.80 5.67 -0.20
N PRO A 229 17.87 5.66 0.78
CA PRO A 229 18.08 4.94 2.05
C PRO A 229 18.12 3.42 1.87
N MET A 230 17.56 2.92 0.78
CA MET A 230 17.45 1.50 0.42
C MET A 230 17.42 1.37 -1.09
N GLY A 231 18.12 0.38 -1.64
CA GLY A 231 18.04 0.07 -3.06
C GLY A 231 16.75 -0.70 -3.39
N PRO A 232 16.36 -0.78 -4.67
CA PRO A 232 15.09 -1.39 -5.07
C PRO A 232 15.02 -2.90 -4.77
N TYR A 233 16.09 -3.64 -4.92
CA TYR A 233 16.11 -5.08 -4.61
C TYR A 233 16.14 -5.35 -3.10
N GLU A 234 16.85 -4.52 -2.33
CA GLU A 234 16.79 -4.55 -0.87
C GLU A 234 15.37 -4.26 -0.37
N LEU A 235 14.67 -3.32 -1.01
CA LEU A 235 13.29 -3.00 -0.70
C LEU A 235 12.34 -4.17 -1.03
N MET A 236 12.54 -4.87 -2.15
CA MET A 236 11.79 -6.09 -2.48
C MET A 236 11.95 -7.16 -1.40
N ASP A 237 13.16 -7.40 -0.93
CA ASP A 237 13.44 -8.33 0.18
C ASP A 237 12.82 -7.87 1.50
N TYR A 238 12.87 -6.56 1.77
CA TYR A 238 12.32 -5.98 3.00
C TYR A 238 10.81 -6.15 3.09
N VAL A 239 10.10 -5.92 1.99
CA VAL A 239 8.64 -6.08 1.85
C VAL A 239 8.26 -7.56 1.80
N GLY A 240 9.03 -8.35 1.09
CA GLY A 240 8.86 -9.78 0.87
C GLY A 240 8.64 -10.11 -0.60
N LEU A 241 9.45 -11.04 -1.12
CA LEU A 241 9.42 -11.44 -2.52
C LEU A 241 8.11 -12.12 -2.93
N ASP A 242 7.42 -12.76 -2.00
CA ASP A 242 6.08 -13.33 -2.21
C ASP A 242 5.03 -12.24 -2.48
N VAL A 243 5.15 -11.07 -1.84
CA VAL A 243 4.26 -9.92 -2.12
C VAL A 243 4.44 -9.47 -3.56
N ALA A 244 5.71 -9.37 -4.03
CA ALA A 244 6.02 -9.03 -5.42
C ALA A 244 5.52 -10.11 -6.40
N TYR A 245 5.72 -11.39 -6.07
CA TYR A 245 5.33 -12.52 -6.91
C TYR A 245 3.81 -12.63 -7.07
N TYR A 246 3.07 -12.75 -5.97
CA TYR A 246 1.61 -12.90 -6.03
C TYR A 246 0.91 -11.62 -6.48
N GLY A 247 1.47 -10.46 -6.16
CA GLY A 247 1.03 -9.18 -6.70
C GLY A 247 1.17 -9.13 -8.23
N GLY A 248 2.32 -9.55 -8.76
CA GLY A 248 2.57 -9.64 -10.20
C GLY A 248 1.58 -10.58 -10.90
N GLN A 249 1.33 -11.77 -10.36
CA GLN A 249 0.32 -12.70 -10.89
C GLN A 249 -1.08 -12.05 -10.93
N TYR A 250 -1.47 -11.37 -9.85
CA TYR A 250 -2.76 -10.70 -9.78
C TYR A 250 -2.90 -9.58 -10.83
N PHE A 251 -1.83 -8.82 -11.06
CA PHE A 251 -1.77 -7.82 -12.13
C PHE A 251 -1.79 -8.46 -13.53
N ALA A 252 -1.08 -9.59 -13.71
CA ALA A 252 -1.02 -10.30 -14.99
C ALA A 252 -2.39 -10.82 -15.43
N GLU A 253 -3.17 -11.34 -14.50
CA GLU A 253 -4.52 -11.84 -14.76
C GLU A 253 -5.53 -10.73 -15.14
N ARG A 254 -5.34 -9.50 -14.66
CA ARG A 254 -6.36 -8.45 -14.70
C ARG A 254 -6.00 -7.21 -15.52
N ILE A 255 -4.72 -6.96 -15.74
CA ILE A 255 -4.25 -5.78 -16.47
C ILE A 255 -3.53 -6.18 -17.76
N SER A 256 -2.38 -6.85 -17.66
CA SER A 256 -1.58 -7.30 -18.81
C SER A 256 -0.66 -8.45 -18.41
N ARG A 257 -0.52 -9.42 -19.30
CA ARG A 257 0.46 -10.50 -19.14
C ARG A 257 1.90 -10.02 -18.96
N ASP A 258 2.20 -8.78 -19.32
CA ASP A 258 3.51 -8.17 -19.09
C ASP A 258 3.91 -8.14 -17.61
N TYR A 259 2.94 -8.25 -16.70
CA TYR A 259 3.17 -8.30 -15.26
C TYR A 259 3.47 -9.72 -14.73
N GLU A 260 3.46 -10.75 -15.60
CA GLU A 260 3.81 -12.12 -15.19
C GLU A 260 5.16 -12.13 -14.46
N PRO A 261 5.22 -12.69 -13.24
CA PRO A 261 6.49 -12.73 -12.52
C PRO A 261 7.54 -13.54 -13.26
N SER A 262 8.77 -13.04 -13.27
CA SER A 262 9.90 -13.70 -13.94
C SER A 262 10.24 -15.07 -13.32
N ASP A 263 10.83 -15.96 -14.11
CA ASP A 263 11.34 -17.25 -13.63
C ASP A 263 12.39 -17.10 -12.53
N TRP A 264 13.16 -16.02 -12.57
CA TRP A 264 14.12 -15.67 -11.53
C TRP A 264 13.44 -15.47 -10.17
N LEU A 265 12.36 -14.69 -10.13
CA LEU A 265 11.59 -14.45 -8.91
C LEU A 265 10.89 -15.71 -8.44
N LYS A 266 10.29 -16.48 -9.38
CA LYS A 266 9.66 -17.77 -9.07
C LYS A 266 10.60 -18.74 -8.38
N LYS A 267 11.84 -18.87 -8.85
CA LYS A 267 12.85 -19.73 -8.21
C LYS A 267 13.13 -19.35 -6.76
N LYS A 268 13.08 -18.06 -6.42
CA LYS A 268 13.21 -17.59 -5.03
C LYS A 268 12.04 -18.04 -4.17
N ILE A 269 10.81 -17.90 -4.70
CA ILE A 269 9.60 -18.36 -4.00
C ILE A 269 9.61 -19.85 -3.76
N ASP A 270 9.92 -20.65 -4.80
CA ASP A 270 9.97 -22.10 -4.71
C ASP A 270 11.04 -22.61 -3.71
N ALA A 271 12.13 -21.83 -3.54
CA ALA A 271 13.17 -22.09 -2.55
C ALA A 271 12.84 -21.62 -1.12
N GLY A 272 11.69 -20.95 -0.91
CA GLY A 272 11.33 -20.35 0.38
C GLY A 272 12.19 -19.13 0.78
N GLU A 273 12.91 -18.55 -0.17
CA GLU A 273 13.77 -17.38 0.00
C GLU A 273 12.93 -16.11 -0.17
N LEU A 274 12.16 -15.75 0.87
CA LEU A 274 11.16 -14.68 0.80
C LEU A 274 11.67 -13.31 1.28
N GLY A 275 12.97 -13.14 1.47
CA GLY A 275 13.58 -11.91 1.95
C GLY A 275 13.73 -11.87 3.48
N LYS A 276 13.61 -10.67 4.05
CA LYS A 276 13.81 -10.38 5.48
C LYS A 276 13.04 -11.34 6.40
N LYS A 277 11.80 -11.67 6.07
CA LYS A 277 10.92 -12.49 6.92
C LYS A 277 11.37 -13.94 7.06
N THR A 278 12.15 -14.47 6.12
CA THR A 278 12.72 -15.81 6.18
C THR A 278 14.23 -15.79 6.44
N GLY A 279 14.83 -14.62 6.62
CA GLY A 279 16.26 -14.43 6.83
C GLY A 279 17.09 -14.54 5.55
N LYS A 280 16.47 -14.85 4.40
CA LYS A 280 17.12 -14.96 3.10
C LYS A 280 16.16 -14.59 1.97
N GLY A 281 16.66 -13.89 0.98
CA GLY A 281 15.95 -13.51 -0.23
C GLY A 281 16.91 -13.31 -1.38
N ILE A 282 16.89 -12.10 -1.95
CA ILE A 282 17.91 -11.62 -2.89
C ILE A 282 19.24 -11.49 -2.16
N PHE A 283 19.18 -10.97 -0.94
CA PHE A 283 20.31 -10.81 -0.02
C PHE A 283 20.17 -11.72 1.21
N ASP A 284 21.26 -11.82 1.99
CA ASP A 284 21.28 -12.51 3.27
C ASP A 284 20.84 -11.55 4.40
N TRP A 285 19.70 -11.86 5.04
CA TRP A 285 19.11 -11.13 6.15
C TRP A 285 19.32 -11.81 7.51
N SER A 286 20.06 -12.93 7.55
CA SER A 286 20.26 -13.74 8.77
C SER A 286 20.92 -12.95 9.90
N LYS A 287 21.73 -11.94 9.56
CA LYS A 287 22.43 -11.04 10.49
C LYS A 287 21.82 -9.64 10.59
N GLY A 288 20.59 -9.46 10.12
CA GLY A 288 19.92 -8.19 10.04
C GLY A 288 19.98 -7.58 8.64
N ARG A 289 19.98 -6.24 8.55
CA ARG A 289 19.99 -5.54 7.28
C ARG A 289 21.29 -5.84 6.50
N PRO A 290 21.22 -6.25 5.22
CA PRO A 290 22.38 -6.57 4.43
C PRO A 290 23.29 -5.33 4.22
N GLU A 291 24.59 -5.54 4.27
CA GLU A 291 25.58 -4.54 3.86
C GLU A 291 25.72 -4.59 2.33
N ILE A 292 25.50 -3.45 1.69
CA ILE A 292 25.67 -3.30 0.23
C ILE A 292 27.03 -2.63 -0.02
N ASP A 293 27.87 -3.32 -0.79
CA ASP A 293 29.18 -2.81 -1.17
C ASP A 293 29.04 -1.70 -2.24
N LEU A 294 29.19 -0.45 -1.82
CA LEU A 294 29.05 0.71 -2.70
C LEU A 294 30.12 0.77 -3.81
N SER A 295 31.24 0.02 -3.68
CA SER A 295 32.26 -0.05 -4.73
C SER A 295 31.78 -0.78 -5.99
N LYS A 296 30.74 -1.63 -5.85
CA LYS A 296 30.10 -2.37 -6.96
C LYS A 296 29.08 -1.53 -7.75
N SER A 297 28.93 -0.26 -7.42
CA SER A 297 27.97 0.64 -8.05
C SER A 297 28.08 0.62 -9.59
N LYS A 298 26.98 0.34 -10.26
CA LYS A 298 26.89 0.42 -11.73
C LYS A 298 26.68 1.87 -12.15
N GLU A 299 27.81 2.57 -12.39
CA GLU A 299 27.82 4.01 -12.61
C GLU A 299 27.08 4.44 -13.89
N ASP A 300 27.02 3.58 -14.91
CA ASP A 300 26.31 3.79 -16.17
C ASP A 300 24.79 3.52 -16.08
N PHE A 301 24.29 3.03 -14.94
CA PHE A 301 22.85 2.94 -14.72
C PHE A 301 22.26 4.33 -14.45
N ASP A 302 21.36 4.78 -15.34
CA ASP A 302 20.65 6.05 -15.19
C ASP A 302 19.35 5.83 -14.37
N PRO A 303 19.25 6.34 -13.14
CA PRO A 303 18.03 6.24 -12.33
C PRO A 303 16.77 6.89 -12.97
N ALA A 304 16.95 7.77 -13.96
CA ALA A 304 15.85 8.36 -14.72
C ALA A 304 14.97 7.31 -15.41
N VAL A 305 15.50 6.11 -15.66
CA VAL A 305 14.74 4.99 -16.21
C VAL A 305 13.59 4.59 -15.28
N LEU A 306 13.84 4.52 -13.98
CA LEU A 306 12.78 4.17 -13.01
C LEU A 306 11.70 5.26 -12.95
N ILE A 307 12.11 6.53 -13.04
CA ILE A 307 11.18 7.66 -13.08
C ILE A 307 10.37 7.67 -14.37
N ALA A 308 10.98 7.31 -15.52
CA ALA A 308 10.27 7.21 -16.79
C ALA A 308 9.14 6.17 -16.74
N ILE A 309 9.46 4.99 -16.21
CA ILE A 309 8.49 3.89 -16.05
C ILE A 309 7.34 4.31 -15.13
N GLN A 310 7.66 4.91 -13.98
CA GLN A 310 6.65 5.39 -13.03
C GLN A 310 5.80 6.52 -13.61
N ALA A 311 6.40 7.50 -14.27
CA ALA A 311 5.69 8.60 -14.89
C ALA A 311 4.75 8.11 -16.00
N ASN A 312 5.19 7.13 -16.78
CA ASN A 312 4.36 6.52 -17.83
C ASN A 312 3.13 5.83 -17.22
N GLU A 313 3.31 5.01 -16.18
CA GLU A 313 2.17 4.35 -15.53
C GLU A 313 1.25 5.37 -14.82
N ALA A 314 1.83 6.42 -14.22
CA ALA A 314 1.09 7.51 -13.62
C ALA A 314 0.20 8.25 -14.64
N THR A 315 0.68 8.46 -15.87
CA THR A 315 -0.15 9.07 -16.92
C THR A 315 -1.30 8.15 -17.36
N LYS A 316 -1.13 6.82 -17.36
CA LYS A 316 -2.23 5.89 -17.61
C LYS A 316 -3.34 6.04 -16.59
N LEU A 317 -2.99 6.19 -15.29
CA LEU A 317 -3.99 6.40 -14.23
C LEU A 317 -4.82 7.68 -14.45
N LEU A 318 -4.22 8.74 -15.01
CA LEU A 318 -4.94 9.95 -15.40
C LEU A 318 -5.86 9.68 -16.59
N GLU A 319 -5.34 9.03 -17.66
CA GLU A 319 -6.11 8.69 -18.87
C GLU A 319 -7.28 7.73 -18.56
N GLU A 320 -7.09 6.80 -17.62
CA GLU A 320 -8.11 5.87 -17.17
C GLU A 320 -9.13 6.51 -16.20
N GLY A 321 -8.87 7.72 -15.69
CA GLY A 321 -9.71 8.41 -14.70
C GLY A 321 -9.70 7.75 -13.33
N VAL A 322 -8.60 7.07 -12.97
CA VAL A 322 -8.41 6.50 -11.62
C VAL A 322 -8.19 7.60 -10.61
N VAL A 323 -7.51 8.65 -11.00
CA VAL A 323 -7.36 9.90 -10.25
C VAL A 323 -7.67 11.11 -11.13
N THR A 324 -7.99 12.23 -10.52
CA THR A 324 -8.44 13.43 -11.24
C THR A 324 -7.32 14.40 -11.58
N SER A 325 -6.14 14.26 -10.95
CA SER A 325 -5.03 15.19 -11.19
C SER A 325 -3.66 14.58 -10.91
N ALA A 326 -2.63 15.20 -11.49
CA ALA A 326 -1.23 14.87 -11.25
C ALA A 326 -0.82 15.12 -9.79
N GLU A 327 -1.40 16.11 -9.13
CA GLU A 327 -1.14 16.43 -7.73
C GLU A 327 -1.56 15.30 -6.79
N GLU A 328 -2.68 14.61 -7.08
CA GLU A 328 -3.11 13.45 -6.29
C GLU A 328 -2.12 12.29 -6.43
N ILE A 329 -1.56 12.06 -7.61
CA ILE A 329 -0.50 11.06 -7.82
C ILE A 329 0.78 11.47 -7.08
N ASP A 330 1.22 12.73 -7.24
CA ASP A 330 2.42 13.23 -6.55
C ASP A 330 2.26 13.12 -5.03
N LYS A 331 1.08 13.43 -4.50
CA LYS A 331 0.76 13.28 -3.08
C LYS A 331 0.84 11.81 -2.62
N ALA A 332 0.31 10.87 -3.41
CA ALA A 332 0.40 9.44 -3.12
C ALA A 332 1.85 8.97 -3.10
N MET A 333 2.61 9.29 -4.14
CA MET A 333 3.99 8.82 -4.29
C MET A 333 4.94 9.43 -3.24
N ALA A 334 4.79 10.72 -2.94
CA ALA A 334 5.58 11.39 -1.90
C ALA A 334 5.30 10.85 -0.50
N SER A 335 4.03 10.50 -0.19
CA SER A 335 3.60 10.07 1.14
C SER A 335 3.70 8.57 1.36
N GLY A 336 3.60 7.76 0.30
CA GLY A 336 3.61 6.29 0.36
C GLY A 336 5.02 5.69 0.36
N GLY A 337 5.98 6.31 -0.34
CA GLY A 337 7.37 5.83 -0.43
C GLY A 337 8.34 6.45 0.56
N GLY A 338 7.89 7.46 1.32
CA GLY A 338 8.77 8.18 2.26
C GLY A 338 9.85 9.04 1.60
N SER A 339 9.84 9.18 0.27
CA SER A 339 10.79 10.04 -0.48
C SER A 339 10.50 11.54 -0.28
N GLY A 340 9.26 11.88 0.04
CA GLY A 340 8.80 13.26 0.14
C GLY A 340 8.68 13.99 -1.21
N ILE A 341 8.91 13.30 -2.33
CA ILE A 341 8.89 13.88 -3.69
C ILE A 341 7.95 13.04 -4.56
N GLY A 342 7.08 13.72 -5.32
CA GLY A 342 6.15 13.07 -6.24
C GLY A 342 6.79 12.67 -7.56
N THR A 343 6.15 11.72 -8.24
CA THR A 343 6.65 11.18 -9.53
C THR A 343 6.67 12.25 -10.63
N PHE A 344 5.60 13.02 -10.79
CA PHE A 344 5.56 14.08 -11.80
C PHE A 344 6.45 15.26 -11.43
N GLN A 345 6.63 15.54 -10.13
CA GLN A 345 7.60 16.53 -9.67
C GLN A 345 9.02 16.16 -10.12
N MET A 346 9.41 14.87 -9.96
CA MET A 346 10.70 14.38 -10.48
C MET A 346 10.75 14.41 -12.00
N ALA A 347 9.67 13.98 -12.67
CA ALA A 347 9.57 13.92 -14.12
C ALA A 347 9.74 15.30 -14.77
N ARG A 348 9.16 16.37 -14.20
CA ARG A 348 9.34 17.75 -14.67
C ARG A 348 10.82 18.19 -14.62
N GLY A 349 11.56 17.74 -13.61
CA GLY A 349 13.02 18.03 -13.51
C GLY A 349 13.87 17.34 -14.56
N ILE A 350 13.42 16.19 -15.10
CA ILE A 350 14.14 15.42 -16.12
C ILE A 350 13.71 15.84 -17.53
N GLY A 351 12.41 16.14 -17.73
CA GLY A 351 11.77 16.47 -18.97
C GLY A 351 10.98 15.29 -19.57
N PHE A 352 9.70 15.53 -19.87
CA PHE A 352 8.76 14.50 -20.32
C PHE A 352 9.15 13.88 -21.65
N GLU A 353 9.67 14.67 -22.62
CA GLU A 353 10.16 14.17 -23.91
C GLU A 353 11.29 13.14 -23.72
N LYS A 354 12.26 13.42 -22.84
CA LYS A 354 13.34 12.47 -22.49
C LYS A 354 12.76 11.19 -21.88
N LEU A 355 11.81 11.32 -20.94
CA LEU A 355 11.19 10.17 -20.28
C LEU A 355 10.38 9.32 -21.26
N ALA A 356 9.65 9.94 -22.19
CA ALA A 356 8.94 9.24 -23.25
C ALA A 356 9.91 8.47 -24.16
N GLY A 357 11.04 9.07 -24.56
CA GLY A 357 12.09 8.40 -25.31
C GLY A 357 12.67 7.19 -24.59
N ILE A 358 12.94 7.31 -23.28
CA ILE A 358 13.39 6.17 -22.46
C ILE A 358 12.34 5.05 -22.50
N CYS A 359 11.06 5.35 -22.33
CA CYS A 359 9.99 4.36 -22.40
C CYS A 359 9.90 3.66 -23.77
N GLU A 360 10.07 4.39 -24.87
CA GLU A 360 10.12 3.84 -26.22
C GLU A 360 11.28 2.85 -26.40
N ASP A 361 12.45 3.22 -25.92
CA ASP A 361 13.64 2.38 -25.97
C ASP A 361 13.45 1.10 -25.16
N LEU A 362 12.89 1.20 -23.95
CA LEU A 362 12.56 0.04 -23.11
C LEU A 362 11.55 -0.89 -23.77
N ALA A 363 10.47 -0.34 -24.31
CA ALA A 363 9.44 -1.12 -24.99
C ALA A 363 10.02 -1.89 -26.19
N ARG A 364 10.91 -1.25 -26.96
CA ARG A 364 11.59 -1.87 -28.10
C ARG A 364 12.63 -2.92 -27.68
N GLU A 365 13.44 -2.62 -26.65
CA GLU A 365 14.52 -3.50 -26.18
C GLU A 365 13.99 -4.76 -25.51
N PHE A 366 12.99 -4.61 -24.66
CA PHE A 366 12.44 -5.70 -23.86
C PHE A 366 11.23 -6.39 -24.49
N GLY A 367 10.55 -5.75 -25.46
CA GLY A 367 9.32 -6.27 -26.07
C GLY A 367 8.12 -6.23 -25.14
N VAL A 368 8.11 -5.32 -24.15
CA VAL A 368 7.11 -5.21 -23.09
C VAL A 368 6.21 -4.00 -23.36
N LYS A 369 4.93 -4.24 -23.65
CA LYS A 369 3.97 -3.20 -24.00
C LYS A 369 3.66 -2.22 -22.87
N VAL A 370 3.78 -2.68 -21.62
CA VAL A 370 3.56 -1.80 -20.46
C VAL A 370 4.51 -0.61 -20.46
N PHE A 371 5.68 -0.71 -21.08
CA PHE A 371 6.64 0.39 -21.20
C PHE A 371 6.32 1.35 -22.35
N GLU A 372 5.41 1.02 -23.28
CA GLU A 372 5.03 1.95 -24.35
C GLU A 372 4.51 3.26 -23.77
N PRO A 373 5.10 4.43 -24.13
CA PRO A 373 4.70 5.70 -23.55
C PRO A 373 3.31 6.12 -24.01
N THR A 374 2.53 6.63 -23.05
CA THR A 374 1.22 7.22 -23.32
C THR A 374 1.33 8.49 -24.16
N GLU A 375 0.22 8.89 -24.77
CA GLU A 375 0.14 10.18 -25.46
C GLU A 375 0.30 11.36 -24.49
N THR A 376 -0.21 11.22 -23.28
CA THR A 376 -0.08 12.24 -22.21
C THR A 376 1.39 12.44 -21.81
N LEU A 377 2.17 11.35 -21.66
CA LEU A 377 3.61 11.44 -21.37
C LEU A 377 4.36 12.10 -22.54
N ARG A 378 4.07 11.70 -23.80
CA ARG A 378 4.71 12.27 -25.01
C ARG A 378 4.48 13.77 -25.14
N LYS A 379 3.26 14.23 -24.86
CA LYS A 379 2.88 15.64 -24.96
C LYS A 379 3.37 16.49 -23.78
N GLY A 380 3.66 15.87 -22.64
CA GLY A 380 4.09 16.56 -21.44
C GLY A 380 3.07 17.53 -20.84
N ASN A 381 1.80 17.38 -21.18
CA ASN A 381 0.70 18.22 -20.69
C ASN A 381 0.14 17.64 -19.40
N ILE A 382 0.91 17.76 -18.30
CA ILE A 382 0.62 17.17 -16.98
C ILE A 382 0.70 18.26 -15.90
#